data_8f6ad50f203ce31c305696998c5c7a7e
#
_entry.id   8f6ad50f203ce31c305696998c5c7a7e
#
_cell.length_a   1.000
_cell.length_b   1.000
_cell.length_c   1.000
_cell.angle_alpha   90.00
_cell.angle_beta   90.00
_cell.angle_gamma   90.00
#
_symmetry.space_group_name_H-M   'P 1'
#
loop_
_entity.id
_entity.type
_entity.pdbx_description
1 polymer ?
#
loop_
_entity_poly.entity_id
_entity_poly.type
_entity_poly.pdbx_seq_one_letter_code
_entity_poly.pdbx_strand_id
1 'polypeptide(L)'
;MKRLWFLLLKEIKRNRIYLSITCTLSKHNLAETEEVISLVLDEIQADKLILSPLISMGRATEHTDIALTAEDALLIEDIYHKAAETYGESLEWADATRDDQIEIIGDDITCIAGNSLIAIDEHFDVYPCLYSVGFHQYTMGNLLREDLADIWSSQRLPFRGGTVLDDLPECRICGLNKTCAIKVCRLRPLFEGNGFYGKLSFCGKK
;
A
#
# COMPACT_ATOMS: atom_id res chain seq x y z
N MET A 1 12.20 15.04 22.48
CA MET A 1 11.79 14.99 21.06
C MET A 1 10.27 14.92 20.89
N LYS A 2 9.51 13.98 21.51
CA LYS A 2 8.03 13.84 21.36
C LYS A 2 7.27 15.17 21.51
N ARG A 3 7.59 16.02 22.48
CA ARG A 3 6.94 17.29 22.75
C ARG A 3 7.11 18.35 21.64
N LEU A 4 8.24 18.34 20.94
CA LEU A 4 8.52 19.31 19.87
C LEU A 4 7.67 19.02 18.61
N TRP A 5 7.58 17.76 18.20
CA TRP A 5 6.73 17.35 17.06
C TRP A 5 5.26 17.69 17.29
N PHE A 6 4.75 17.42 18.49
CA PHE A 6 3.38 17.75 18.85
C PHE A 6 3.08 19.25 18.75
N LEU A 7 4.00 20.10 19.24
CA LEU A 7 3.87 21.55 19.13
C LEU A 7 3.92 22.01 17.68
N LEU A 8 4.78 21.44 16.86
CA LEU A 8 4.87 21.74 15.44
C LEU A 8 3.56 21.40 14.70
N LEU A 9 3.00 20.23 14.93
CA LEU A 9 1.74 19.82 14.31
C LEU A 9 0.58 20.76 14.70
N LYS A 10 0.51 21.17 15.96
CA LYS A 10 -0.48 22.17 16.40
C LYS A 10 -0.26 23.54 15.76
N GLU A 11 1.00 23.94 15.53
CA GLU A 11 1.30 25.20 14.86
C GLU A 11 0.91 25.17 13.38
N ILE A 12 1.09 24.02 12.69
CA ILE A 12 0.59 23.80 11.33
C ILE A 12 -0.92 24.06 11.27
N LYS A 13 -1.68 23.49 12.21
CA LYS A 13 -3.15 23.67 12.28
C LYS A 13 -3.55 25.12 12.60
N ARG A 14 -2.84 25.79 13.50
CA ARG A 14 -3.07 27.22 13.81
C ARG A 14 -2.95 28.10 12.56
N ASN A 15 -2.04 27.76 11.66
CA ASN A 15 -1.85 28.46 10.39
C ASN A 15 -2.83 28.00 9.29
N ARG A 16 -3.85 27.20 9.62
CA ARG A 16 -4.88 26.71 8.69
C ARG A 16 -4.31 25.92 7.51
N ILE A 17 -3.18 25.25 7.73
CA ILE A 17 -2.58 24.36 6.73
C ILE A 17 -3.27 23.00 6.88
N TYR A 18 -3.69 22.39 5.76
CA TYR A 18 -4.24 21.04 5.73
C TYR A 18 -3.20 20.05 6.22
N LEU A 19 -3.55 19.25 7.23
CA LEU A 19 -2.67 18.29 7.87
C LEU A 19 -3.23 16.89 7.72
N SER A 20 -2.56 16.07 6.93
CA SER A 20 -2.80 14.63 6.83
C SER A 20 -1.67 13.88 7.50
N ILE A 21 -2.00 12.93 8.35
CA ILE A 21 -1.03 12.09 9.08
C ILE A 21 -1.26 10.64 8.68
N THR A 22 -0.21 9.94 8.29
CA THR A 22 -0.24 8.49 8.06
C THR A 22 0.43 7.77 9.21
N CYS A 23 -0.29 6.84 9.83
CA CYS A 23 0.25 5.95 10.86
C CYS A 23 0.39 4.54 10.29
N THR A 24 1.63 4.06 10.17
CA THR A 24 1.88 2.66 9.81
C THR A 24 1.71 1.78 11.05
N LEU A 25 0.79 0.85 10.99
CA LEU A 25 0.47 -0.09 12.06
C LEU A 25 1.30 -1.37 11.92
N SER A 26 1.89 -1.79 13.01
CA SER A 26 2.71 -3.00 13.14
C SER A 26 2.44 -3.64 14.51
N LYS A 27 2.99 -4.80 14.78
CA LYS A 27 2.88 -5.41 16.12
C LYS A 27 3.37 -4.51 17.26
N HIS A 28 4.31 -3.60 16.98
CA HIS A 28 4.87 -2.74 18.01
C HIS A 28 3.94 -1.64 18.50
N ASN A 29 2.99 -1.20 17.67
CA ASN A 29 2.07 -0.10 18.00
C ASN A 29 0.60 -0.44 17.84
N LEU A 30 0.29 -1.70 17.55
CA LEU A 30 -1.08 -2.17 17.39
C LEU A 30 -1.97 -1.89 18.61
N ALA A 31 -1.45 -2.13 19.80
CA ALA A 31 -2.19 -1.91 21.06
C ALA A 31 -2.48 -0.43 21.34
N GLU A 32 -1.74 0.49 20.70
CA GLU A 32 -1.88 1.94 20.87
C GLU A 32 -2.76 2.58 19.77
N THR A 33 -3.41 1.78 18.91
CA THR A 33 -4.13 2.28 17.72
C THR A 33 -5.25 3.26 18.10
N GLU A 34 -6.06 2.95 19.10
CA GLU A 34 -7.15 3.83 19.55
C GLU A 34 -6.60 5.14 20.15
N GLU A 35 -5.51 5.07 20.91
CA GLU A 35 -4.84 6.25 21.47
C GLU A 35 -4.25 7.14 20.37
N VAL A 36 -3.69 6.53 19.31
CA VAL A 36 -3.18 7.28 18.15
C VAL A 36 -4.31 7.98 17.40
N ILE A 37 -5.46 7.33 17.22
CA ILE A 37 -6.63 7.94 16.59
C ILE A 37 -7.07 9.17 17.39
N SER A 38 -7.28 9.03 18.69
CA SER A 38 -7.68 10.14 19.56
C SER A 38 -6.63 11.25 19.60
N LEU A 39 -5.35 10.92 19.75
CA LEU A 39 -4.26 11.89 19.73
C LEU A 39 -4.26 12.73 18.45
N VAL A 40 -4.42 12.07 17.30
CA VAL A 40 -4.32 12.73 15.99
C VAL A 40 -5.57 13.55 15.66
N LEU A 41 -6.75 12.99 15.89
CA LEU A 41 -8.01 13.61 15.47
C LEU A 41 -8.60 14.53 16.54
N ASP A 42 -8.50 14.21 17.84
CA ASP A 42 -9.06 15.02 18.91
C ASP A 42 -8.06 16.08 19.43
N GLU A 43 -6.80 15.67 19.71
CA GLU A 43 -5.85 16.58 20.36
C GLU A 43 -5.08 17.44 19.37
N ILE A 44 -4.56 16.86 18.26
CA ILE A 44 -3.85 17.59 17.20
C ILE A 44 -4.85 18.29 16.28
N GLN A 45 -6.04 17.71 16.12
CA GLN A 45 -7.09 18.14 15.21
C GLN A 45 -6.60 18.14 13.75
N ALA A 46 -5.89 17.07 13.36
CA ALA A 46 -5.51 16.84 11.98
C ALA A 46 -6.76 16.74 11.10
N ASP A 47 -6.65 17.15 9.85
CA ASP A 47 -7.77 17.06 8.90
C ASP A 47 -8.01 15.63 8.45
N LYS A 48 -6.94 14.81 8.47
CA LYS A 48 -7.02 13.41 8.09
C LYS A 48 -5.99 12.56 8.83
N LEU A 49 -6.42 11.39 9.29
CA LEU A 49 -5.57 10.30 9.73
C LEU A 49 -5.75 9.11 8.78
N ILE A 50 -4.65 8.61 8.26
CA ILE A 50 -4.61 7.41 7.42
C ILE A 50 -3.95 6.29 8.23
N LEU A 51 -4.70 5.24 8.54
CA LEU A 51 -4.16 4.03 9.15
C LEU A 51 -3.68 3.09 8.04
N SER A 52 -2.41 2.74 8.04
CA SER A 52 -1.78 1.90 7.01
C SER A 52 -1.18 0.64 7.64
N PRO A 53 -1.71 -0.55 7.40
CA PRO A 53 -1.08 -1.78 7.87
C PRO A 53 0.33 -1.93 7.30
N LEU A 54 1.26 -2.40 8.13
CA LEU A 54 2.61 -2.71 7.68
C LEU A 54 2.56 -3.83 6.62
N ILE A 55 3.14 -3.54 5.47
CA ILE A 55 3.37 -4.53 4.43
C ILE A 55 4.81 -5.03 4.58
N SER A 56 4.99 -6.36 4.70
CA SER A 56 6.31 -6.99 4.80
C SER A 56 7.05 -6.93 3.47
N MET A 57 7.56 -5.76 3.12
CA MET A 57 8.31 -5.48 1.90
C MET A 57 9.56 -4.65 2.20
N GLY A 58 10.56 -4.73 1.33
CA GLY A 58 11.83 -4.03 1.52
C GLY A 58 12.47 -4.41 2.85
N ARG A 59 12.92 -3.44 3.64
CA ARG A 59 13.56 -3.68 4.95
C ARG A 59 12.66 -4.39 5.97
N ALA A 60 11.34 -4.29 5.82
CA ALA A 60 10.42 -4.97 6.72
C ALA A 60 10.45 -6.50 6.59
N THR A 61 10.99 -7.05 5.50
CA THR A 61 11.20 -8.51 5.35
C THR A 61 12.23 -9.07 6.31
N GLU A 62 13.15 -8.23 6.79
CA GLU A 62 14.20 -8.61 7.73
C GLU A 62 13.71 -8.58 9.20
N HIS A 63 12.52 -8.02 9.44
CA HIS A 63 11.92 -7.78 10.75
C HIS A 63 10.58 -8.49 10.89
N THR A 64 10.62 -9.83 11.02
CA THR A 64 9.40 -10.64 11.15
C THR A 64 8.66 -10.42 12.47
N ASP A 65 9.35 -9.90 13.48
CA ASP A 65 8.80 -9.56 14.80
C ASP A 65 7.80 -8.41 14.77
N ILE A 66 7.88 -7.52 13.77
CA ILE A 66 6.93 -6.41 13.58
C ILE A 66 5.79 -6.72 12.62
N ALA A 67 5.85 -7.86 11.92
CA ALA A 67 4.85 -8.24 10.93
C ALA A 67 3.49 -8.53 11.58
N LEU A 68 2.43 -8.04 10.94
CA LEU A 68 1.06 -8.30 11.35
C LEU A 68 0.64 -9.72 10.96
N THR A 69 -0.12 -10.37 11.82
CA THR A 69 -0.82 -11.63 11.53
C THR A 69 -2.21 -11.36 10.95
N ALA A 70 -2.88 -12.40 10.47
CA ALA A 70 -4.28 -12.29 10.04
C ALA A 70 -5.22 -11.88 11.20
N GLU A 71 -4.93 -12.32 12.43
CA GLU A 71 -5.69 -11.93 13.62
C GLU A 71 -5.47 -10.45 13.95
N ASP A 72 -4.22 -9.97 13.85
CA ASP A 72 -3.90 -8.55 14.03
C ASP A 72 -4.65 -7.67 13.01
N ALA A 73 -4.72 -8.12 11.75
CA ALA A 73 -5.44 -7.40 10.69
C ALA A 73 -6.95 -7.28 10.99
N LEU A 74 -7.58 -8.36 11.45
CA LEU A 74 -8.99 -8.34 11.85
C LEU A 74 -9.24 -7.41 13.04
N LEU A 75 -8.32 -7.40 14.02
CA LEU A 75 -8.42 -6.49 15.17
C LEU A 75 -8.34 -5.02 14.72
N ILE A 76 -7.41 -4.70 13.84
CA ILE A 76 -7.26 -3.33 13.32
C ILE A 76 -8.51 -2.92 12.54
N GLU A 77 -9.07 -3.81 11.72
CA GLU A 77 -10.28 -3.58 10.96
C GLU A 77 -11.48 -3.28 11.88
N ASP A 78 -11.65 -4.02 12.99
CA ASP A 78 -12.69 -3.78 13.99
C ASP A 78 -12.50 -2.40 14.67
N ILE A 79 -11.27 -2.06 15.07
CA ILE A 79 -10.95 -0.74 15.64
C ILE A 79 -11.27 0.38 14.64
N TYR A 80 -10.86 0.20 13.37
CA TYR A 80 -11.13 1.17 12.30
C TYR A 80 -12.63 1.40 12.11
N HIS A 81 -13.42 0.34 11.97
CA HIS A 81 -14.87 0.47 11.75
C HIS A 81 -15.56 1.18 12.91
N LYS A 82 -15.21 0.86 14.15
CA LYS A 82 -15.76 1.55 15.32
C LYS A 82 -15.38 3.04 15.34
N ALA A 83 -14.14 3.36 15.04
CA ALA A 83 -13.67 4.74 15.02
C ALA A 83 -14.27 5.52 13.84
N ALA A 84 -14.46 4.89 12.69
CA ALA A 84 -15.05 5.52 11.50
C ALA A 84 -16.49 5.99 11.72
N GLU A 85 -17.25 5.37 12.63
CA GLU A 85 -18.58 5.84 13.05
C GLU A 85 -18.50 7.24 13.70
N THR A 86 -17.40 7.55 14.38
CA THR A 86 -17.19 8.82 15.08
C THR A 86 -16.53 9.87 14.19
N TYR A 87 -15.49 9.48 13.46
CA TYR A 87 -14.61 10.41 12.75
C TYR A 87 -14.91 10.55 11.25
N GLY A 88 -15.73 9.66 10.69
CA GLY A 88 -16.16 9.73 9.28
C GLY A 88 -14.98 9.84 8.31
N GLU A 89 -15.07 10.82 7.40
CA GLU A 89 -14.06 11.03 6.35
C GLU A 89 -12.68 11.49 6.85
N SER A 90 -12.58 11.89 8.12
CA SER A 90 -11.30 12.27 8.72
C SER A 90 -10.42 11.06 9.06
N LEU A 91 -11.00 9.86 9.11
CA LEU A 91 -10.29 8.60 9.32
C LEU A 91 -10.33 7.77 8.04
N GLU A 92 -9.17 7.43 7.51
CA GLU A 92 -9.04 6.63 6.29
C GLU A 92 -8.24 5.36 6.57
N TRP A 93 -8.66 4.27 5.94
CA TRP A 93 -7.93 3.02 5.91
C TRP A 93 -7.10 2.96 4.62
N ALA A 94 -5.77 2.99 4.76
CA ALA A 94 -4.89 2.74 3.62
C ALA A 94 -4.71 1.24 3.45
N ASP A 95 -5.67 0.60 2.88
CA ASP A 95 -5.50 -0.75 2.37
C ASP A 95 -4.69 -0.70 1.05
N ALA A 96 -4.02 -1.80 0.76
CA ALA A 96 -3.46 -2.06 -0.57
C ALA A 96 -4.54 -2.19 -1.67
N THR A 97 -5.78 -1.98 -1.28
CA THR A 97 -6.98 -2.06 -2.11
C THR A 97 -7.53 -0.68 -2.46
N ARG A 98 -6.76 0.41 -2.24
CA ARG A 98 -7.22 1.76 -2.57
C ARG A 98 -7.60 1.84 -4.04
N ASP A 99 -8.77 2.35 -4.30
CA ASP A 99 -9.33 2.54 -5.65
C ASP A 99 -8.39 3.34 -6.57
N ASP A 100 -7.56 4.23 -5.99
CA ASP A 100 -6.58 5.04 -6.72
C ASP A 100 -5.35 4.24 -7.20
N GLN A 101 -5.17 2.99 -6.75
CA GLN A 101 -4.09 2.09 -7.18
C GLN A 101 -4.55 0.97 -8.12
N ILE A 102 -5.81 1.01 -8.52
CA ILE A 102 -6.46 0.00 -9.33
C ILE A 102 -6.92 0.63 -10.64
N GLU A 103 -6.59 0.00 -11.74
CA GLU A 103 -7.16 0.31 -13.04
C GLU A 103 -8.09 -0.82 -13.47
N ILE A 104 -9.17 -0.46 -14.15
CA ILE A 104 -10.08 -1.41 -14.78
C ILE A 104 -9.72 -1.45 -16.27
N ILE A 105 -9.24 -2.60 -16.74
CA ILE A 105 -8.96 -2.85 -18.15
C ILE A 105 -9.92 -3.94 -18.62
N GLY A 106 -10.97 -3.54 -19.33
CA GLY A 106 -12.06 -4.47 -19.70
C GLY A 106 -12.79 -4.98 -18.45
N ASP A 107 -12.87 -6.29 -18.28
CA ASP A 107 -13.46 -6.95 -17.10
C ASP A 107 -12.44 -7.26 -15.99
N ASP A 108 -11.15 -6.94 -16.21
CA ASP A 108 -10.09 -7.25 -15.27
C ASP A 108 -9.69 -6.02 -14.44
N ILE A 109 -9.47 -6.25 -13.16
CA ILE A 109 -8.89 -5.27 -12.24
C ILE A 109 -7.37 -5.44 -12.29
N THR A 110 -6.65 -4.38 -12.61
CA THR A 110 -5.19 -4.40 -12.70
C THR A 110 -4.54 -3.33 -11.83
N CYS A 111 -3.27 -3.53 -11.52
CA CYS A 111 -2.47 -2.55 -10.82
C CYS A 111 -2.04 -1.42 -11.76
N ILE A 112 -2.05 -0.17 -11.27
CA ILE A 112 -1.55 1.00 -12.01
C ILE A 112 -0.02 0.96 -12.25
N ALA A 113 0.70 0.10 -11.54
CA ALA A 113 2.16 -0.03 -11.65
C ALA A 113 2.59 -0.34 -13.09
N GLY A 114 3.41 0.53 -13.67
CA GLY A 114 3.88 0.42 -15.04
C GLY A 114 2.80 0.71 -16.12
N ASN A 115 1.55 0.95 -15.73
CA ASN A 115 0.45 1.31 -16.63
C ASN A 115 0.16 2.82 -16.60
N SER A 116 -0.07 3.40 -15.43
CA SER A 116 -0.28 4.84 -15.23
C SER A 116 0.62 5.42 -14.13
N LEU A 117 1.40 4.56 -13.44
CA LEU A 117 2.34 4.94 -12.40
C LEU A 117 3.73 4.40 -12.70
N ILE A 118 4.75 5.22 -12.44
CA ILE A 118 6.15 4.82 -12.35
C ILE A 118 6.79 5.42 -11.10
N ALA A 119 7.90 4.85 -10.66
CA ALA A 119 8.81 5.42 -9.68
C ALA A 119 10.19 5.60 -10.32
N ILE A 120 10.92 6.63 -9.88
CA ILE A 120 12.27 6.93 -10.34
C ILE A 120 13.14 7.05 -9.08
N ASP A 121 14.28 6.35 -9.06
CA ASP A 121 15.23 6.42 -7.97
C ASP A 121 16.30 7.52 -8.18
N GLU A 122 17.21 7.66 -7.23
CA GLU A 122 18.30 8.63 -7.26
C GLU A 122 19.37 8.36 -8.34
N HIS A 123 19.34 7.18 -8.95
CA HIS A 123 20.20 6.80 -10.06
C HIS A 123 19.52 6.96 -11.41
N PHE A 124 18.32 7.55 -11.44
CA PHE A 124 17.46 7.71 -12.61
C PHE A 124 16.96 6.39 -13.21
N ASP A 125 17.04 5.30 -12.45
CA ASP A 125 16.41 4.05 -12.83
C ASP A 125 14.89 4.15 -12.68
N VAL A 126 14.16 3.72 -13.71
CA VAL A 126 12.70 3.77 -13.77
C VAL A 126 12.13 2.42 -13.39
N TYR A 127 11.21 2.43 -12.45
CA TYR A 127 10.53 1.25 -11.91
C TYR A 127 9.02 1.37 -12.09
N PRO A 128 8.27 0.26 -12.14
CA PRO A 128 6.82 0.29 -12.30
C PRO A 128 6.08 0.89 -11.09
N CYS A 129 6.63 0.76 -9.89
CA CYS A 129 6.06 1.34 -8.67
C CYS A 129 7.13 1.49 -7.58
N LEU A 130 6.75 2.19 -6.50
CA LEU A 130 7.65 2.43 -5.37
C LEU A 130 8.13 1.12 -4.69
N TYR A 131 7.29 0.09 -4.65
CA TYR A 131 7.66 -1.19 -4.04
C TYR A 131 8.70 -2.00 -4.82
N SER A 132 8.93 -1.68 -6.08
CA SER A 132 9.95 -2.32 -6.93
C SER A 132 11.28 -1.59 -6.95
N VAL A 133 11.38 -0.39 -6.37
CA VAL A 133 12.62 0.39 -6.30
C VAL A 133 13.71 -0.40 -5.57
N GLY A 134 14.90 -0.44 -6.17
CA GLY A 134 16.05 -1.21 -5.66
C GLY A 134 16.11 -2.66 -6.12
N PHE A 135 15.07 -3.18 -6.78
CA PHE A 135 15.10 -4.52 -7.38
C PHE A 135 15.38 -4.40 -8.87
N HIS A 136 16.66 -4.44 -9.24
CA HIS A 136 17.14 -4.20 -10.63
C HIS A 136 16.44 -5.06 -11.69
N GLN A 137 15.98 -6.25 -11.34
CA GLN A 137 15.22 -7.12 -12.26
C GLN A 137 13.87 -6.52 -12.70
N TYR A 138 13.38 -5.50 -12.00
CA TYR A 138 12.12 -4.77 -12.31
C TYR A 138 12.37 -3.38 -12.91
N THR A 139 13.63 -3.04 -13.21
CA THR A 139 13.95 -1.77 -13.88
C THR A 139 13.35 -1.77 -15.29
N MET A 140 12.58 -0.72 -15.60
CA MET A 140 12.01 -0.48 -16.93
C MET A 140 13.02 0.13 -17.88
N GLY A 141 13.98 0.89 -17.37
CA GLY A 141 15.02 1.60 -18.12
C GLY A 141 15.69 2.66 -17.23
N ASN A 142 16.56 3.46 -17.82
CA ASN A 142 17.28 4.51 -17.10
C ASN A 142 17.24 5.83 -17.90
N LEU A 143 16.76 6.91 -17.27
CA LEU A 143 16.57 8.22 -17.93
C LEU A 143 17.86 8.94 -18.33
N LEU A 144 19.04 8.48 -17.87
CA LEU A 144 20.32 8.99 -18.36
C LEU A 144 20.74 8.35 -19.70
N ARG A 145 20.04 7.29 -20.12
CA ARG A 145 20.42 6.48 -21.30
C ARG A 145 19.29 6.36 -22.32
N GLU A 146 18.06 6.50 -21.90
CA GLU A 146 16.85 6.24 -22.71
C GLU A 146 15.83 7.36 -22.50
N ASP A 147 15.06 7.67 -23.51
CA ASP A 147 13.95 8.62 -23.40
C ASP A 147 12.79 8.01 -22.61
N LEU A 148 12.09 8.81 -21.81
CA LEU A 148 10.95 8.33 -21.02
C LEU A 148 9.86 7.73 -21.89
N ALA A 149 9.62 8.28 -23.08
CA ALA A 149 8.64 7.75 -24.03
C ALA A 149 9.00 6.33 -24.51
N ASP A 150 10.31 6.08 -24.73
CA ASP A 150 10.81 4.77 -25.15
C ASP A 150 10.72 3.76 -24.00
N ILE A 151 11.12 4.17 -22.79
CA ILE A 151 10.97 3.36 -21.58
C ILE A 151 9.50 3.00 -21.36
N TRP A 152 8.61 3.99 -21.45
CA TRP A 152 7.17 3.82 -21.25
C TRP A 152 6.53 2.89 -22.27
N SER A 153 6.91 3.00 -23.55
CA SER A 153 6.37 2.15 -24.62
C SER A 153 6.93 0.74 -24.63
N SER A 154 8.06 0.51 -23.93
CA SER A 154 8.65 -0.82 -23.85
C SER A 154 7.76 -1.78 -23.04
N GLN A 155 7.53 -2.98 -23.57
CA GLN A 155 6.79 -4.05 -22.86
C GLN A 155 7.74 -4.95 -22.07
N ARG A 156 8.68 -4.35 -21.32
CA ARG A 156 9.76 -5.10 -20.67
C ARG A 156 9.31 -5.85 -19.38
N LEU A 157 8.09 -5.61 -18.91
CA LEU A 157 7.62 -6.13 -17.64
C LEU A 157 6.42 -7.05 -17.78
N PRO A 158 6.42 -8.21 -17.08
CA PRO A 158 5.38 -9.21 -17.20
C PRO A 158 4.01 -8.79 -16.64
N PHE A 159 3.95 -7.73 -15.82
CA PHE A 159 2.71 -7.26 -15.20
C PHE A 159 2.12 -6.01 -15.87
N ARG A 160 2.76 -5.54 -16.94
CA ARG A 160 2.20 -4.47 -17.74
C ARG A 160 1.07 -5.01 -18.63
N GLY A 161 -0.08 -4.37 -18.57
CA GLY A 161 -1.28 -4.84 -19.27
C GLY A 161 -2.23 -5.70 -18.43
N GLY A 162 -1.94 -5.82 -17.13
CA GLY A 162 -2.79 -6.53 -16.19
C GLY A 162 -2.39 -7.98 -15.94
N THR A 163 -2.93 -8.52 -14.87
CA THR A 163 -2.81 -9.95 -14.55
C THR A 163 -4.07 -10.64 -15.05
N VAL A 164 -3.91 -11.52 -15.99
CA VAL A 164 -5.03 -12.32 -16.49
C VAL A 164 -5.43 -13.30 -15.39
N LEU A 165 -6.73 -13.34 -15.05
CA LEU A 165 -7.25 -14.27 -14.03
C LEU A 165 -6.91 -15.73 -14.32
N ASP A 166 -6.69 -16.07 -15.60
CA ASP A 166 -6.29 -17.41 -16.03
C ASP A 166 -4.92 -17.81 -15.49
N ASP A 167 -4.03 -16.86 -15.24
CA ASP A 167 -2.72 -17.09 -14.60
C ASP A 167 -2.81 -17.28 -13.09
N LEU A 168 -4.00 -17.08 -12.50
CA LEU A 168 -4.28 -17.16 -11.08
C LEU A 168 -5.41 -18.16 -10.79
N PRO A 169 -5.19 -19.46 -10.93
CA PRO A 169 -6.25 -20.48 -10.89
C PRO A 169 -7.07 -20.44 -9.60
N GLU A 170 -6.45 -20.16 -8.46
CA GLU A 170 -7.15 -20.06 -7.18
C GLU A 170 -8.02 -18.79 -7.08
N CYS A 171 -7.58 -17.67 -7.66
CA CYS A 171 -8.35 -16.45 -7.72
C CYS A 171 -9.52 -16.54 -8.70
N ARG A 172 -9.33 -17.25 -9.81
CA ARG A 172 -10.35 -17.46 -10.83
C ARG A 172 -11.62 -18.11 -10.30
N ILE A 173 -11.49 -19.09 -9.42
CA ILE A 173 -12.61 -19.81 -8.78
C ILE A 173 -13.11 -19.12 -7.50
N CYS A 174 -12.46 -18.05 -7.07
CA CYS A 174 -12.83 -17.34 -5.86
C CYS A 174 -14.07 -16.47 -6.10
N GLY A 175 -15.09 -16.57 -5.23
CA GLY A 175 -16.30 -15.74 -5.33
C GLY A 175 -16.06 -14.23 -5.18
N LEU A 176 -14.88 -13.81 -4.69
CA LEU A 176 -14.46 -12.42 -4.58
C LEU A 176 -13.58 -11.94 -5.74
N ASN A 177 -13.42 -12.74 -6.78
CA ASN A 177 -12.45 -12.47 -7.85
C ASN A 177 -12.60 -11.09 -8.52
N LYS A 178 -13.83 -10.59 -8.64
CA LYS A 178 -14.11 -9.28 -9.28
C LYS A 178 -13.84 -8.09 -8.36
N THR A 179 -13.96 -8.27 -7.05
CA THR A 179 -13.83 -7.19 -6.05
C THR A 179 -12.55 -7.25 -5.23
N CYS A 180 -11.77 -8.32 -5.36
CA CYS A 180 -10.56 -8.52 -4.60
C CYS A 180 -9.38 -7.77 -5.21
N ALA A 181 -9.08 -6.59 -4.69
CA ALA A 181 -7.92 -5.82 -5.08
C ALA A 181 -6.58 -6.40 -4.60
N ILE A 182 -6.60 -7.28 -3.59
CA ILE A 182 -5.39 -7.94 -3.07
C ILE A 182 -4.66 -8.75 -4.15
N LYS A 183 -5.40 -9.40 -5.07
CA LYS A 183 -4.85 -10.18 -6.19
C LYS A 183 -4.03 -9.34 -7.17
N VAL A 184 -4.24 -8.04 -7.17
CA VAL A 184 -3.73 -7.11 -8.19
C VAL A 184 -2.23 -6.87 -8.04
N CYS A 185 -1.71 -6.76 -6.81
CA CYS A 185 -0.29 -6.57 -6.58
C CYS A 185 0.48 -7.89 -6.69
N ARG A 186 1.20 -8.10 -7.78
CA ARG A 186 2.00 -9.32 -8.01
C ARG A 186 3.39 -9.28 -7.34
N LEU A 187 3.85 -8.12 -6.92
CA LEU A 187 5.09 -8.01 -6.15
C LEU A 187 4.95 -8.57 -4.72
N ARG A 188 3.77 -8.43 -4.10
CA ARG A 188 3.55 -8.93 -2.72
C ARG A 188 3.79 -10.45 -2.59
N PRO A 189 3.14 -11.32 -3.37
CA PRO A 189 3.41 -12.76 -3.28
C PRO A 189 4.87 -13.11 -3.56
N LEU A 190 5.51 -12.37 -4.46
CA LEU A 190 6.91 -12.56 -4.78
C LEU A 190 7.82 -12.26 -3.58
N PHE A 191 7.59 -11.17 -2.85
CA PHE A 191 8.31 -10.82 -1.63
C PHE A 191 8.05 -11.80 -0.47
N GLU A 192 6.86 -12.41 -0.46
CA GLU A 192 6.52 -13.47 0.49
C GLU A 192 7.11 -14.84 0.13
N GLY A 193 7.88 -14.93 -0.96
CA GLY A 193 8.48 -16.18 -1.44
C GLY A 193 7.54 -17.10 -2.20
N ASN A 194 6.30 -16.66 -2.47
CA ASN A 194 5.27 -17.45 -3.13
C ASN A 194 5.32 -17.37 -4.67
N GLY A 195 6.28 -16.61 -5.22
CA GLY A 195 6.40 -16.36 -6.65
C GLY A 195 5.38 -15.37 -7.20
N PHE A 196 5.61 -14.92 -8.43
CA PHE A 196 4.81 -13.86 -9.06
C PHE A 196 3.32 -14.19 -9.19
N TYR A 197 2.98 -15.46 -9.48
CA TYR A 197 1.61 -15.95 -9.59
C TYR A 197 1.08 -16.59 -8.30
N GLY A 198 1.86 -16.50 -7.23
CA GLY A 198 1.54 -17.10 -5.96
C GLY A 198 0.40 -16.42 -5.22
N LYS A 199 -0.06 -17.09 -4.17
CA LYS A 199 -1.07 -16.62 -3.26
C LYS A 199 -0.43 -15.79 -2.15
N LEU A 200 -1.11 -14.73 -1.71
CA LEU A 200 -0.71 -13.97 -0.55
C LEU A 200 -0.96 -14.73 0.76
N SER A 201 -0.03 -14.62 1.70
CA SER A 201 -0.07 -15.35 2.98
C SER A 201 -1.32 -15.06 3.81
N PHE A 202 -1.86 -13.85 3.71
CA PHE A 202 -3.09 -13.45 4.40
C PHE A 202 -4.37 -13.51 3.54
N CYS A 203 -4.32 -14.16 2.38
CA CYS A 203 -5.53 -14.44 1.64
C CYS A 203 -6.45 -15.33 2.50
N GLY A 204 -7.50 -14.75 3.09
CA GLY A 204 -8.37 -15.39 4.08
C GLY A 204 -9.25 -16.55 3.58
N LYS A 205 -9.09 -16.97 2.31
CA LYS A 205 -9.68 -18.22 1.82
C LYS A 205 -8.62 -19.30 1.79
N LYS A 206 -8.69 -20.20 2.77
CA LYS A 206 -8.06 -21.50 2.73
C LYS A 206 -8.73 -22.37 1.67
#